data_52b7e9a92199db29cb39fb8999158c6d
#
_entry.id   52b7e9a92199db29cb39fb8999158c6d
#
_cell.length_a   1.000
_cell.length_b   1.000
_cell.length_c   1.000
_cell.angle_alpha   90.00
_cell.angle_beta   90.00
_cell.angle_gamma   90.00
#
_symmetry.space_group_name_H-M   'P 1'
#
loop_
_entity.id
_entity.type
_entity.pdbx_description
1 polymer ?
#
loop_
_entity_poly.entity_id
_entity_poly.type
_entity_poly.pdbx_seq_one_letter_code
_entity_poly.pdbx_strand_id
1 'polypeptide(L)'
;MADFAYEDLLPIGKDETEYRLVSTEGISTFEADGKVFLKVSPEAISQLTEIAMHDINHYLRSSHLQQLANILADQESSPNDRFVALDLLKNANISAGGILPMCQDTGTALVMGKKGQYVITNERDEISISRGVYDAYTKLNLRYSQLAPVTTWEEKNTGNNLPAQIEIYSDSHHSDEYNFLFLAKGGGSANKSFLYQETKAVLNPTSFMNWLDEKLRSIGTAACPPYHLAIVIGGTSAEFTAKTAKLASAKYLDSLPTQGDAKTGHAFRDLELEKQVHQLTQTLGIGAQFGGKYFCHDVRVIRLPRHGASLPISIAVSCSADRQAKAKITKEGIFIEKLERDPARFMPEITDEHLDDSVVKIDLNQPMAEILKTLSKYPIKTRVSLTGTLVVARDLAHAKIKSLIDSGKPMPEYLKKYAVYYAGPAKTPAGYASGSFGPTTAGRMDSYVDQFQKAGGSLIMLAKGNRSQAVTNACKVNGGFYLGSIGGPAARLAQDCIKKVEVLDYEELGMEAIWKIEVENFPAFIVVDNKGNDFFAETSKPISIGKRAGL
;
A
#
# COMPACT_ATOMS: atom_id res chain seq x y z
N MET A 1 3.72 17.02 -46.21
CA MET A 1 4.40 16.89 -44.89
C MET A 1 3.37 17.22 -43.84
N ALA A 2 3.39 16.58 -42.69
CA ALA A 2 2.50 17.01 -41.59
C ALA A 2 2.96 18.37 -41.05
N ASP A 3 2.02 19.26 -40.77
CA ASP A 3 2.33 20.54 -40.13
C ASP A 3 2.84 20.33 -38.71
N PHE A 4 3.71 21.24 -38.22
CA PHE A 4 4.15 21.19 -36.84
C PHE A 4 2.95 21.48 -35.92
N ALA A 5 2.70 20.55 -35.00
CA ALA A 5 1.71 20.69 -33.94
C ALA A 5 2.35 20.22 -32.62
N TYR A 6 2.14 20.95 -31.55
CA TYR A 6 2.63 20.62 -30.22
C TYR A 6 1.48 20.68 -29.20
N GLU A 7 1.44 19.68 -28.36
CA GLU A 7 0.62 19.63 -27.17
C GLU A 7 1.41 18.88 -26.10
N ASP A 8 1.13 19.15 -24.84
CA ASP A 8 1.75 18.40 -23.76
C ASP A 8 1.44 16.91 -23.86
N LEU A 9 2.43 16.08 -23.60
CA LEU A 9 2.24 14.63 -23.63
C LEU A 9 1.17 14.16 -22.62
N LEU A 10 1.06 14.84 -21.49
CA LEU A 10 0.03 14.66 -20.49
C LEU A 10 -0.77 15.96 -20.33
N PRO A 11 -1.74 16.25 -21.20
CA PRO A 11 -2.53 17.49 -21.15
C PRO A 11 -3.56 17.40 -20.02
N ILE A 12 -3.09 17.62 -18.78
CA ILE A 12 -3.92 17.59 -17.58
C ILE A 12 -4.88 18.78 -17.60
N GLY A 13 -6.17 18.50 -17.46
CA GLY A 13 -7.22 19.51 -17.43
C GLY A 13 -7.25 20.31 -16.12
N LYS A 14 -8.33 21.07 -15.93
CA LYS A 14 -8.52 21.91 -14.75
C LYS A 14 -8.44 21.09 -13.46
N ASP A 15 -7.74 21.64 -12.48
CA ASP A 15 -7.67 21.06 -11.14
C ASP A 15 -8.94 21.38 -10.33
N GLU A 16 -9.72 20.35 -9.99
CA GLU A 16 -10.96 20.44 -9.20
C GLU A 16 -10.71 20.13 -7.71
N THR A 17 -9.45 20.04 -7.28
CA THR A 17 -9.08 19.69 -5.90
C THR A 17 -9.49 20.80 -4.93
N GLU A 18 -10.17 20.41 -3.86
CA GLU A 18 -10.41 21.34 -2.74
C GLU A 18 -9.13 21.47 -1.89
N TYR A 19 -8.74 22.71 -1.63
CA TYR A 19 -7.56 23.04 -0.83
C TYR A 19 -7.94 23.71 0.49
N ARG A 20 -7.10 23.52 1.50
CA ARG A 20 -7.09 24.32 2.71
C ARG A 20 -5.84 25.16 2.80
N LEU A 21 -5.96 26.37 3.35
CA LEU A 21 -4.81 27.23 3.65
C LEU A 21 -4.00 26.62 4.79
N VAL A 22 -2.69 26.57 4.66
CA VAL A 22 -1.73 26.12 5.67
C VAL A 22 -1.10 27.31 6.36
N SER A 23 -0.54 28.23 5.59
CA SER A 23 0.18 29.42 6.08
C SER A 23 0.29 30.47 4.96
N THR A 24 0.54 31.71 5.35
CA THR A 24 0.94 32.78 4.45
C THR A 24 2.39 33.23 4.70
N GLU A 25 3.07 32.62 5.66
CA GLU A 25 4.44 32.96 6.00
C GLU A 25 5.45 32.46 4.97
N GLY A 26 6.52 33.22 4.79
CA GLY A 26 7.61 32.90 3.86
C GLY A 26 7.27 33.10 2.38
N ILE A 27 6.18 33.83 2.09
CA ILE A 27 5.72 34.15 0.74
C ILE A 27 5.70 35.66 0.53
N SER A 28 6.24 36.09 -0.58
CA SER A 28 6.19 37.50 -1.02
C SER A 28 6.22 37.57 -2.54
N THR A 29 5.89 38.72 -3.05
CA THR A 29 5.96 39.01 -4.50
C THR A 29 6.82 40.23 -4.75
N PHE A 30 7.40 40.30 -5.94
CA PHE A 30 8.06 41.50 -6.46
C PHE A 30 7.84 41.59 -7.97
N GLU A 31 7.97 42.77 -8.51
CA GLU A 31 7.82 43.02 -9.94
C GLU A 31 9.20 43.26 -10.58
N ALA A 32 9.40 42.65 -11.74
CA ALA A 32 10.54 42.90 -12.61
C ALA A 32 10.12 42.70 -14.07
N ASP A 33 10.55 43.58 -14.96
CA ASP A 33 10.24 43.57 -16.41
C ASP A 33 8.74 43.43 -16.72
N GLY A 34 7.89 44.06 -15.90
CA GLY A 34 6.43 44.04 -16.04
C GLY A 34 5.78 42.70 -15.69
N LYS A 35 6.52 41.83 -15.00
CA LYS A 35 6.05 40.52 -14.52
C LYS A 35 6.10 40.46 -13.00
N VAL A 36 5.11 39.79 -12.40
CA VAL A 36 5.07 39.53 -10.97
C VAL A 36 5.76 38.18 -10.70
N PHE A 37 6.74 38.20 -9.82
CA PHE A 37 7.47 37.02 -9.37
C PHE A 37 7.00 36.63 -7.99
N LEU A 38 6.79 35.33 -7.78
CA LEU A 38 6.52 34.72 -6.49
C LEU A 38 7.85 34.33 -5.85
N LYS A 39 8.13 34.88 -4.66
CA LYS A 39 9.29 34.47 -3.86
C LYS A 39 8.84 33.59 -2.72
N VAL A 40 9.43 32.40 -2.62
CA VAL A 40 9.11 31.39 -1.60
C VAL A 40 10.36 31.10 -0.79
N SER A 41 10.23 31.16 0.53
CA SER A 41 11.34 30.85 1.44
C SER A 41 11.56 29.33 1.54
N PRO A 42 12.80 28.88 1.81
CA PRO A 42 13.10 27.47 2.08
C PRO A 42 12.24 26.89 3.22
N GLU A 43 12.01 27.67 4.26
CA GLU A 43 11.21 27.28 5.43
C GLU A 43 9.75 27.00 5.05
N ALA A 44 9.17 27.79 4.14
CA ALA A 44 7.81 27.59 3.64
C ALA A 44 7.68 26.22 2.93
N ILE A 45 8.67 25.84 2.12
CA ILE A 45 8.71 24.55 1.41
C ILE A 45 8.88 23.40 2.41
N SER A 46 9.78 23.56 3.39
CA SER A 46 10.02 22.56 4.44
C SER A 46 8.76 22.34 5.28
N GLN A 47 8.10 23.41 5.72
CA GLN A 47 6.86 23.36 6.47
C GLN A 47 5.74 22.68 5.70
N LEU A 48 5.54 23.05 4.42
CA LEU A 48 4.55 22.38 3.57
C LEU A 48 4.81 20.89 3.46
N THR A 49 6.07 20.51 3.26
CA THR A 49 6.47 19.10 3.12
C THR A 49 6.24 18.32 4.42
N GLU A 50 6.61 18.89 5.58
CA GLU A 50 6.36 18.26 6.90
C GLU A 50 4.86 18.02 7.11
N ILE A 51 4.02 19.02 6.85
CA ILE A 51 2.57 18.91 6.97
C ILE A 51 2.00 17.90 5.96
N ALA A 52 2.48 17.89 4.73
CA ALA A 52 2.03 16.94 3.73
C ALA A 52 2.33 15.50 4.15
N MET A 53 3.54 15.22 4.66
CA MET A 53 3.91 13.89 5.16
C MET A 53 3.08 13.50 6.39
N HIS A 54 2.75 14.44 7.27
CA HIS A 54 1.80 14.20 8.37
C HIS A 54 0.43 13.83 7.82
N ASP A 55 -0.16 14.67 6.98
CA ASP A 55 -1.53 14.54 6.53
C ASP A 55 -1.76 13.23 5.74
N ILE A 56 -0.88 12.88 4.81
CA ILE A 56 -1.04 11.65 4.03
C ILE A 56 -0.83 10.36 4.83
N ASN A 57 -0.16 10.42 5.99
CA ASN A 57 -0.03 9.27 6.87
C ASN A 57 -1.18 9.11 7.87
N HIS A 58 -2.03 10.14 8.03
CA HIS A 58 -3.10 10.14 9.03
C HIS A 58 -4.50 10.34 8.45
N TYR A 59 -4.63 10.95 7.28
CA TYR A 59 -5.92 11.28 6.68
C TYR A 59 -6.04 10.68 5.28
N LEU A 60 -7.28 10.41 4.87
CA LEU A 60 -7.64 9.88 3.56
C LEU A 60 -8.54 10.87 2.81
N ARG A 61 -8.64 10.71 1.51
CA ARG A 61 -9.62 11.41 0.69
C ARG A 61 -11.03 10.95 1.04
N SER A 62 -11.98 11.87 1.11
CA SER A 62 -13.40 11.54 1.34
C SER A 62 -13.94 10.54 0.31
N SER A 63 -13.49 10.64 -0.95
CA SER A 63 -13.87 9.69 -2.01
C SER A 63 -13.43 8.26 -1.73
N HIS A 64 -12.23 8.07 -1.15
CA HIS A 64 -11.73 6.75 -0.76
C HIS A 64 -12.54 6.15 0.40
N LEU A 65 -12.85 6.96 1.41
CA LEU A 65 -13.69 6.54 2.54
C LEU A 65 -15.11 6.18 2.09
N GLN A 66 -15.67 6.94 1.15
CA GLN A 66 -16.97 6.64 0.56
C GLN A 66 -16.96 5.29 -0.19
N GLN A 67 -15.87 4.96 -0.89
CA GLN A 67 -15.74 3.67 -1.56
C GLN A 67 -15.72 2.51 -0.55
N LEU A 68 -15.07 2.67 0.60
CA LEU A 68 -15.13 1.69 1.70
C LEU A 68 -16.55 1.56 2.26
N ALA A 69 -17.24 2.67 2.50
CA ALA A 69 -18.62 2.67 2.96
C ALA A 69 -19.57 1.99 1.95
N ASN A 70 -19.34 2.18 0.65
CA ASN A 70 -20.12 1.53 -0.41
C ASN A 70 -19.98 0.00 -0.38
N ILE A 71 -18.81 -0.55 0.00
CA ILE A 71 -18.64 -2.00 0.17
C ILE A 71 -19.55 -2.54 1.28
N LEU A 72 -19.72 -1.78 2.36
CA LEU A 72 -20.61 -2.15 3.46
C LEU A 72 -22.07 -2.09 3.08
N ALA A 73 -22.45 -1.13 2.24
CA ALA A 73 -23.82 -0.95 1.76
C ALA A 73 -24.22 -1.95 0.66
N ASP A 74 -23.27 -2.52 -0.06
CA ASP A 74 -23.52 -3.45 -1.15
C ASP A 74 -23.97 -4.82 -0.64
N GLN A 75 -25.20 -5.20 -0.97
CA GLN A 75 -25.79 -6.49 -0.58
C GLN A 75 -25.08 -7.70 -1.18
N GLU A 76 -24.38 -7.53 -2.30
CA GLU A 76 -23.62 -8.59 -2.96
C GLU A 76 -22.19 -8.72 -2.42
N SER A 77 -21.75 -7.84 -1.50
CA SER A 77 -20.44 -7.95 -0.84
C SER A 77 -20.35 -9.23 -0.03
N SER A 78 -19.22 -9.92 -0.13
CA SER A 78 -18.95 -11.04 0.75
C SER A 78 -18.84 -10.59 2.22
N PRO A 79 -19.13 -11.47 3.20
CA PRO A 79 -18.88 -11.15 4.60
C PRO A 79 -17.42 -10.71 4.88
N ASN A 80 -16.45 -11.31 4.19
CA ASN A 80 -15.05 -10.97 4.32
C ASN A 80 -14.71 -9.60 3.72
N ASP A 81 -15.27 -9.24 2.55
CA ASP A 81 -15.14 -7.88 1.98
C ASP A 81 -15.66 -6.83 2.95
N ARG A 82 -16.86 -7.05 3.52
CA ARG A 82 -17.47 -6.13 4.50
C ARG A 82 -16.63 -5.99 5.75
N PHE A 83 -16.13 -7.10 6.29
CA PHE A 83 -15.32 -7.06 7.50
C PHE A 83 -14.02 -6.28 7.28
N VAL A 84 -13.32 -6.52 6.17
CA VAL A 84 -12.10 -5.77 5.83
C VAL A 84 -12.40 -4.29 5.63
N ALA A 85 -13.48 -3.93 4.92
CA ALA A 85 -13.86 -2.54 4.70
C ALA A 85 -14.18 -1.81 6.03
N LEU A 86 -14.90 -2.48 6.94
CA LEU A 86 -15.19 -1.93 8.27
C LEU A 86 -13.92 -1.71 9.09
N ASP A 87 -13.00 -2.67 9.07
CA ASP A 87 -11.74 -2.57 9.80
C ASP A 87 -10.86 -1.42 9.26
N LEU A 88 -10.87 -1.20 7.94
CA LEU A 88 -10.19 -0.08 7.30
C LEU A 88 -10.83 1.28 7.66
N LEU A 89 -12.15 1.38 7.76
CA LEU A 89 -12.84 2.59 8.22
C LEU A 89 -12.53 2.90 9.70
N LYS A 90 -12.57 1.88 10.57
CA LYS A 90 -12.14 2.02 11.98
C LYS A 90 -10.70 2.53 12.08
N ASN A 91 -9.82 1.95 11.25
CA ASN A 91 -8.42 2.38 11.17
C ASN A 91 -8.27 3.84 10.76
N ALA A 92 -9.02 4.28 9.75
CA ALA A 92 -9.01 5.68 9.32
C ALA A 92 -9.47 6.62 10.44
N ASN A 93 -10.49 6.22 11.21
CA ASN A 93 -10.99 7.01 12.34
C ASN A 93 -9.95 7.14 13.46
N ILE A 94 -9.25 6.05 13.81
CA ILE A 94 -8.17 6.07 14.81
C ILE A 94 -7.00 6.92 14.31
N SER A 95 -6.59 6.73 13.07
CA SER A 95 -5.46 7.45 12.47
C SER A 95 -5.73 8.95 12.37
N ALA A 96 -6.98 9.37 12.16
CA ALA A 96 -7.38 10.77 12.10
C ALA A 96 -7.12 11.54 13.41
N GLY A 97 -6.85 10.85 14.51
CA GLY A 97 -6.34 11.44 15.75
C GLY A 97 -4.92 12.01 15.63
N GLY A 98 -4.19 11.75 14.53
CA GLY A 98 -2.86 12.32 14.26
C GLY A 98 -1.72 11.74 15.10
N ILE A 99 -1.93 10.63 15.81
CA ILE A 99 -0.93 10.00 16.69
C ILE A 99 -0.39 8.71 16.06
N LEU A 100 -1.28 7.79 15.69
CA LEU A 100 -0.94 6.53 15.05
C LEU A 100 -1.09 6.66 13.54
N PRO A 101 -0.03 6.54 12.73
CA PRO A 101 -0.17 6.52 11.28
C PRO A 101 -1.05 5.34 10.85
N MET A 102 -1.79 5.48 9.75
CA MET A 102 -2.74 4.46 9.28
C MET A 102 -2.08 3.13 8.90
N CYS A 103 -0.81 3.14 8.56
CA CYS A 103 -0.04 1.95 8.19
C CYS A 103 1.27 1.89 8.99
N GLN A 104 1.72 0.69 9.36
CA GLN A 104 3.03 0.48 10.00
C GLN A 104 4.20 0.76 9.03
N ASP A 105 3.99 0.55 7.73
CA ASP A 105 4.93 0.93 6.69
C ASP A 105 4.58 2.33 6.19
N THR A 106 5.21 3.34 6.78
CA THR A 106 4.94 4.73 6.45
C THR A 106 5.61 5.19 5.14
N GLY A 107 6.33 4.29 4.49
CA GLY A 107 6.73 4.37 3.09
C GLY A 107 7.94 5.24 2.80
N THR A 108 8.31 5.23 1.53
CA THR A 108 9.25 6.18 0.94
C THR A 108 8.50 7.45 0.56
N ALA A 109 9.05 8.60 0.92
CA ALA A 109 8.53 9.89 0.50
C ALA A 109 8.88 10.16 -0.97
N LEU A 110 7.86 10.50 -1.76
CA LEU A 110 8.01 10.88 -3.17
C LEU A 110 7.34 12.24 -3.36
N VAL A 111 8.06 13.16 -3.98
CA VAL A 111 7.58 14.53 -4.22
C VAL A 111 7.80 14.89 -5.67
N MET A 112 6.73 15.24 -6.35
CA MET A 112 6.77 15.83 -7.67
C MET A 112 6.37 17.30 -7.56
N GLY A 113 7.24 18.20 -8.00
CA GLY A 113 6.99 19.64 -8.07
C GLY A 113 6.84 20.11 -9.52
N LYS A 114 5.89 20.99 -9.77
CA LYS A 114 5.78 21.81 -10.98
C LYS A 114 6.01 23.26 -10.59
N LYS A 115 7.21 23.74 -10.83
CA LYS A 115 7.64 25.09 -10.46
C LYS A 115 7.39 26.06 -11.58
N GLY A 116 6.54 27.04 -11.34
CA GLY A 116 6.24 28.11 -12.27
C GLY A 116 7.50 28.90 -12.65
N GLN A 117 7.56 29.38 -13.88
CA GLN A 117 8.73 30.10 -14.41
C GLN A 117 9.04 31.40 -13.66
N TYR A 118 8.06 31.98 -12.96
CA TYR A 118 8.19 33.19 -12.15
C TYR A 118 8.24 32.89 -10.64
N VAL A 119 8.51 31.65 -10.26
CA VAL A 119 8.71 31.25 -8.86
C VAL A 119 10.20 31.22 -8.56
N ILE A 120 10.60 31.99 -7.55
CA ILE A 120 11.99 32.08 -7.10
C ILE A 120 12.11 31.54 -5.67
N THR A 121 13.10 30.69 -5.48
CA THR A 121 13.51 30.15 -4.18
C THR A 121 14.99 30.49 -3.95
N ASN A 122 15.41 30.67 -2.71
CA ASN A 122 16.78 31.09 -2.40
C ASN A 122 17.73 29.91 -2.12
N GLU A 123 17.22 28.69 -2.18
CA GLU A 123 17.98 27.46 -1.93
C GLU A 123 17.58 26.41 -2.98
N ARG A 124 18.34 25.36 -3.08
CA ARG A 124 17.94 24.18 -3.85
C ARG A 124 16.69 23.57 -3.22
N ASP A 125 15.62 23.48 -4.00
CA ASP A 125 14.31 23.05 -3.50
C ASP A 125 14.33 21.64 -2.92
N GLU A 126 15.22 20.75 -3.44
CA GLU A 126 15.39 19.40 -2.93
C GLU A 126 15.94 19.37 -1.48
N ILE A 127 16.72 20.38 -1.09
CA ILE A 127 17.22 20.51 0.31
C ILE A 127 16.03 20.84 1.23
N SER A 128 15.25 21.85 0.86
CA SER A 128 14.08 22.27 1.64
C SER A 128 13.02 21.18 1.75
N ILE A 129 12.75 20.45 0.66
CA ILE A 129 11.83 19.31 0.65
C ILE A 129 12.39 18.17 1.52
N SER A 130 13.67 17.82 1.37
CA SER A 130 14.30 16.79 2.20
C SER A 130 14.27 17.15 3.67
N ARG A 131 14.42 18.43 4.02
CA ARG A 131 14.30 18.92 5.40
C ARG A 131 12.90 18.65 5.96
N GLY A 132 11.85 18.96 5.23
CA GLY A 132 10.48 18.68 5.63
C GLY A 132 10.19 17.18 5.80
N VAL A 133 10.74 16.33 4.92
CA VAL A 133 10.66 14.87 5.08
C VAL A 133 11.39 14.42 6.35
N TYR A 134 12.63 14.88 6.56
CA TYR A 134 13.40 14.61 7.76
C TYR A 134 12.62 14.98 9.03
N ASP A 135 12.08 16.19 9.06
CA ASP A 135 11.35 16.71 10.21
C ASP A 135 10.10 15.86 10.50
N ALA A 136 9.30 15.52 9.49
CA ALA A 136 8.14 14.65 9.63
C ALA A 136 8.53 13.27 10.21
N TYR A 137 9.50 12.60 9.60
CA TYR A 137 9.86 11.23 10.02
C TYR A 137 10.60 11.18 11.36
N THR A 138 11.26 12.24 11.78
CA THR A 138 11.96 12.29 13.09
C THR A 138 11.06 12.73 14.22
N LYS A 139 10.13 13.67 13.97
CA LYS A 139 9.23 14.23 15.01
C LYS A 139 7.97 13.40 15.24
N LEU A 140 7.43 12.77 14.18
CA LEU A 140 6.20 12.00 14.23
C LEU A 140 6.48 10.51 14.51
N ASN A 141 5.42 9.75 14.79
CA ASN A 141 5.48 8.31 15.05
C ASN A 141 5.59 7.48 13.75
N LEU A 142 6.35 7.97 12.78
CA LEU A 142 6.58 7.31 11.49
C LEU A 142 7.79 6.37 11.57
N ARG A 143 7.81 5.34 10.73
CA ARG A 143 8.87 4.34 10.68
C ARG A 143 9.94 4.72 9.66
N TYR A 144 11.21 4.55 10.00
CA TYR A 144 12.31 4.65 9.05
C TYR A 144 12.40 3.38 8.21
N SER A 145 12.18 3.51 6.89
CA SER A 145 12.15 2.38 5.95
C SER A 145 13.25 2.46 4.89
N GLN A 146 14.02 3.56 4.84
CA GLN A 146 15.08 3.73 3.85
C GLN A 146 16.38 3.07 4.29
N LEU A 147 16.94 2.27 3.38
CA LEU A 147 18.24 1.67 3.51
C LEU A 147 19.23 2.38 2.60
N ALA A 148 20.36 2.78 3.14
CA ALA A 148 21.48 3.33 2.38
C ALA A 148 22.43 2.21 1.96
N PRO A 149 22.78 2.07 0.67
CA PRO A 149 23.84 1.16 0.24
C PRO A 149 25.19 1.68 0.72
N VAL A 150 25.91 0.89 1.51
CA VAL A 150 27.28 1.16 1.92
C VAL A 150 28.24 0.58 0.89
N THR A 151 27.92 -0.62 0.41
CA THR A 151 28.54 -1.28 -0.74
C THR A 151 27.43 -1.89 -1.59
N THR A 152 27.76 -2.60 -2.66
CA THR A 152 26.77 -3.37 -3.44
C THR A 152 26.01 -4.40 -2.59
N TRP A 153 26.62 -4.88 -1.51
CA TRP A 153 26.11 -6.00 -0.71
C TRP A 153 25.75 -5.61 0.72
N GLU A 154 26.18 -4.45 1.17
CA GLU A 154 25.96 -3.97 2.53
C GLU A 154 25.04 -2.75 2.53
N GLU A 155 24.01 -2.79 3.38
CA GLU A 155 23.03 -1.72 3.55
C GLU A 155 22.88 -1.35 5.03
N LYS A 156 22.58 -0.08 5.30
CA LYS A 156 22.24 0.41 6.64
C LYS A 156 20.99 1.27 6.60
N ASN A 157 20.13 1.14 7.61
CA ASN A 157 18.99 2.04 7.76
C ASN A 157 19.48 3.46 8.01
N THR A 158 18.95 4.44 7.29
CA THR A 158 19.37 5.83 7.37
C THR A 158 18.98 6.52 8.68
N GLY A 159 18.02 5.97 9.43
CA GLY A 159 17.57 6.52 10.71
C GLY A 159 16.77 7.83 10.61
N ASN A 160 16.40 8.24 9.40
CA ASN A 160 15.66 9.49 9.14
C ASN A 160 14.74 9.44 7.91
N ASN A 161 14.64 8.27 7.29
CA ASN A 161 13.86 8.00 6.07
C ASN A 161 14.27 8.80 4.82
N LEU A 162 15.47 9.37 4.78
CA LEU A 162 16.07 9.93 3.57
C LEU A 162 16.97 8.88 2.89
N PRO A 163 17.20 9.00 1.57
CA PRO A 163 16.72 10.06 0.68
C PRO A 163 15.25 9.89 0.29
N ALA A 164 14.58 11.00 0.00
CA ALA A 164 13.30 11.04 -0.71
C ALA A 164 13.53 11.02 -2.23
N GLN A 165 12.56 10.55 -3.00
CA GLN A 165 12.55 10.78 -4.45
C GLN A 165 11.91 12.14 -4.72
N ILE A 166 12.67 13.06 -5.30
CA ILE A 166 12.23 14.43 -5.58
C ILE A 166 12.45 14.71 -7.06
N GLU A 167 11.40 15.15 -7.74
CA GLU A 167 11.43 15.52 -9.15
C GLU A 167 10.73 16.87 -9.33
N ILE A 168 11.44 17.85 -9.88
CA ILE A 168 10.92 19.20 -10.09
C ILE A 168 10.97 19.53 -11.58
N TYR A 169 9.82 19.94 -12.11
CA TYR A 169 9.61 20.33 -13.49
C TYR A 169 9.30 21.83 -13.59
N SER A 170 9.79 22.46 -14.63
CA SER A 170 9.35 23.81 -14.99
C SER A 170 7.91 23.79 -15.47
N ASP A 171 7.10 24.75 -15.03
CA ASP A 171 5.71 24.93 -15.46
C ASP A 171 5.53 26.29 -16.10
N SER A 172 5.08 26.31 -17.36
CA SER A 172 4.74 27.53 -18.09
C SER A 172 3.24 27.83 -18.09
N HIS A 173 2.40 26.86 -17.77
CA HIS A 173 0.94 27.04 -17.71
C HIS A 173 0.52 27.77 -16.43
N HIS A 174 1.21 27.51 -15.31
CA HIS A 174 1.00 28.14 -14.00
C HIS A 174 2.28 28.83 -13.56
N SER A 175 2.67 29.88 -14.32
CA SER A 175 3.99 30.51 -14.22
C SER A 175 4.29 31.15 -12.85
N ASP A 176 3.27 31.57 -12.11
CA ASP A 176 3.33 32.24 -10.80
C ASP A 176 2.88 31.32 -9.63
N GLU A 177 2.82 30.00 -9.86
CA GLU A 177 2.47 29.01 -8.84
C GLU A 177 3.56 27.94 -8.71
N TYR A 178 3.63 27.31 -7.53
CA TYR A 178 4.45 26.14 -7.32
C TYR A 178 3.54 24.99 -6.87
N ASN A 179 3.27 24.06 -7.75
CA ASN A 179 2.35 22.95 -7.53
C ASN A 179 3.11 21.66 -7.16
N PHE A 180 2.55 20.89 -6.21
CA PHE A 180 3.16 19.66 -5.69
C PHE A 180 2.18 18.49 -5.70
N LEU A 181 2.75 17.30 -5.85
CA LEU A 181 2.13 16.03 -5.51
C LEU A 181 3.04 15.32 -4.51
N PHE A 182 2.54 15.08 -3.30
CA PHE A 182 3.18 14.31 -2.25
C PHE A 182 2.61 12.90 -2.19
N LEU A 183 3.49 11.89 -2.11
CA LEU A 183 3.10 10.50 -1.96
C LEU A 183 3.98 9.82 -0.92
N ALA A 184 3.41 8.81 -0.23
CA ALA A 184 4.17 7.86 0.56
C ALA A 184 3.85 6.44 0.06
N LYS A 185 4.82 5.78 -0.54
CA LYS A 185 4.68 4.41 -1.07
C LYS A 185 5.40 3.42 -0.17
N GLY A 186 4.62 2.55 0.49
CA GLY A 186 5.15 1.43 1.26
C GLY A 186 5.69 0.32 0.35
N GLY A 187 6.51 -0.57 0.92
CA GLY A 187 7.12 -1.69 0.20
C GLY A 187 6.11 -2.61 -0.48
N GLY A 188 4.93 -2.79 0.11
CA GLY A 188 3.85 -3.58 -0.51
C GLY A 188 3.42 -3.03 -1.87
N SER A 189 3.08 -1.75 -1.94
CA SER A 189 2.69 -1.09 -3.20
C SER A 189 3.86 -0.98 -4.18
N ALA A 190 5.06 -0.68 -3.70
CA ALA A 190 6.26 -0.60 -4.53
C ALA A 190 6.56 -1.94 -5.22
N ASN A 191 6.46 -3.06 -4.47
CA ASN A 191 6.68 -4.41 -4.99
C ASN A 191 5.57 -4.90 -5.94
N LYS A 192 4.48 -4.17 -6.07
CA LYS A 192 3.36 -4.45 -6.99
C LYS A 192 3.23 -3.40 -8.08
N SER A 193 4.35 -2.79 -8.43
CA SER A 193 4.53 -1.97 -9.61
C SER A 193 5.38 -2.73 -10.62
N PHE A 194 4.82 -2.99 -11.80
CA PHE A 194 5.43 -3.82 -12.82
C PHE A 194 5.53 -3.07 -14.14
N LEU A 195 6.59 -3.35 -14.88
CA LEU A 195 6.78 -2.95 -16.27
C LEU A 195 7.00 -4.20 -17.12
N TYR A 196 6.17 -4.38 -18.12
CA TYR A 196 6.25 -5.47 -19.08
C TYR A 196 6.61 -4.92 -20.45
N GLN A 197 7.47 -5.62 -21.17
CA GLN A 197 7.74 -5.33 -22.57
C GLN A 197 6.98 -6.37 -23.42
N GLU A 198 5.93 -5.91 -24.08
CA GLU A 198 5.03 -6.76 -24.84
C GLU A 198 5.16 -6.52 -26.34
N THR A 199 4.48 -7.33 -27.12
CA THR A 199 4.39 -7.17 -28.57
C THR A 199 3.00 -6.66 -28.98
N LYS A 200 2.90 -6.13 -30.21
CA LYS A 200 1.61 -5.70 -30.77
C LYS A 200 0.52 -6.77 -30.72
N ALA A 201 0.89 -8.06 -30.62
CA ALA A 201 -0.06 -9.16 -30.49
C ALA A 201 -0.97 -9.05 -29.25
N VAL A 202 -0.52 -8.37 -28.21
CA VAL A 202 -1.34 -8.09 -27.01
C VAL A 202 -2.36 -6.96 -27.24
N LEU A 203 -2.13 -6.07 -28.22
CA LEU A 203 -3.02 -4.94 -28.51
C LEU A 203 -4.27 -5.34 -29.31
N ASN A 204 -5.05 -6.22 -28.75
CA ASN A 204 -6.43 -6.50 -29.18
C ASN A 204 -7.25 -6.89 -27.96
N PRO A 205 -8.57 -6.68 -27.97
CA PRO A 205 -9.41 -6.84 -26.76
C PRO A 205 -9.26 -8.21 -26.09
N THR A 206 -9.29 -9.30 -26.86
CA THR A 206 -9.24 -10.65 -26.30
C THR A 206 -7.89 -10.99 -25.71
N SER A 207 -6.80 -10.74 -26.46
CA SER A 207 -5.45 -11.05 -25.97
C SER A 207 -5.08 -10.18 -24.78
N PHE A 208 -5.44 -8.90 -24.80
CA PHE A 208 -5.16 -7.99 -23.69
C PHE A 208 -5.88 -8.42 -22.41
N MET A 209 -7.17 -8.73 -22.47
CA MET A 209 -7.92 -9.13 -21.28
C MET A 209 -7.44 -10.47 -20.71
N ASN A 210 -7.03 -11.42 -21.54
CA ASN A 210 -6.44 -12.68 -21.07
C ASN A 210 -5.08 -12.46 -20.38
N TRP A 211 -4.22 -11.67 -21.02
CA TRP A 211 -2.93 -11.28 -20.47
C TRP A 211 -3.11 -10.57 -19.13
N LEU A 212 -4.06 -9.63 -19.06
CA LEU A 212 -4.32 -8.85 -17.87
C LEU A 212 -4.87 -9.71 -16.72
N ASP A 213 -5.77 -10.64 -16.97
CA ASP A 213 -6.27 -11.58 -15.94
C ASP A 213 -5.13 -12.33 -15.25
N GLU A 214 -4.17 -12.85 -16.03
CA GLU A 214 -2.98 -13.50 -15.48
C GLU A 214 -2.16 -12.55 -14.59
N LYS A 215 -1.91 -11.31 -15.07
CA LYS A 215 -1.08 -10.34 -14.35
C LYS A 215 -1.77 -9.86 -13.07
N LEU A 216 -3.07 -9.60 -13.11
CA LEU A 216 -3.83 -9.17 -11.92
C LEU A 216 -3.84 -10.23 -10.82
N ARG A 217 -4.01 -11.52 -11.17
CA ARG A 217 -3.93 -12.61 -10.18
C ARG A 217 -2.55 -12.68 -9.51
N SER A 218 -1.48 -12.39 -10.24
CA SER A 218 -0.12 -12.35 -9.71
C SER A 218 0.16 -11.19 -8.74
N ILE A 219 -0.65 -10.12 -8.77
CA ILE A 219 -0.56 -9.03 -7.80
C ILE A 219 -0.86 -9.55 -6.40
N GLY A 220 -1.92 -10.36 -6.24
CA GLY A 220 -2.33 -10.90 -4.96
C GLY A 220 -2.70 -9.83 -3.94
N THR A 221 -2.57 -10.12 -2.65
CA THR A 221 -3.04 -9.26 -1.56
C THR A 221 -1.92 -8.62 -0.72
N ALA A 222 -0.66 -8.86 -1.07
CA ALA A 222 0.48 -8.36 -0.27
C ALA A 222 0.56 -6.83 -0.17
N ALA A 223 0.00 -6.11 -1.13
CA ALA A 223 -0.09 -4.64 -1.12
C ALA A 223 -1.38 -4.11 -0.46
N CYS A 224 -2.19 -4.96 0.15
CA CYS A 224 -3.40 -4.61 0.91
C CYS A 224 -4.53 -3.99 0.05
N PRO A 225 -5.27 -4.81 -0.72
CA PRO A 225 -6.49 -4.35 -1.40
C PRO A 225 -7.61 -3.97 -0.40
N PRO A 226 -8.66 -3.26 -0.82
CA PRO A 226 -9.00 -2.87 -2.19
C PRO A 226 -8.02 -1.86 -2.81
N TYR A 227 -7.67 -2.06 -4.09
CA TYR A 227 -6.70 -1.23 -4.79
C TYR A 227 -7.33 -0.10 -5.59
N HIS A 228 -6.58 1.00 -5.74
CA HIS A 228 -6.71 1.87 -6.91
C HIS A 228 -5.72 1.35 -7.95
N LEU A 229 -6.22 0.72 -9.00
CA LEU A 229 -5.41 0.07 -10.03
C LEU A 229 -5.11 1.05 -11.17
N ALA A 230 -3.88 1.12 -11.58
CA ALA A 230 -3.46 1.87 -12.76
C ALA A 230 -2.80 0.96 -13.78
N ILE A 231 -3.20 1.09 -15.03
CA ILE A 231 -2.62 0.40 -16.18
C ILE A 231 -2.24 1.45 -17.20
N VAL A 232 -1.00 1.41 -17.67
CA VAL A 232 -0.51 2.31 -18.71
C VAL A 232 -0.03 1.49 -19.88
N ILE A 233 -0.60 1.76 -21.06
CA ILE A 233 -0.32 1.04 -22.30
C ILE A 233 0.44 1.95 -23.25
N GLY A 234 1.67 1.59 -23.58
CA GLY A 234 2.58 2.41 -24.37
C GLY A 234 3.46 3.30 -23.51
N GLY A 235 4.24 4.14 -24.17
CA GLY A 235 5.16 5.10 -23.57
C GLY A 235 6.32 5.38 -24.53
N THR A 236 6.83 6.61 -24.48
CA THR A 236 8.00 7.03 -25.25
C THR A 236 9.30 6.42 -24.70
N SER A 237 9.27 6.00 -23.44
CA SER A 237 10.31 5.20 -22.78
C SER A 237 9.70 4.29 -21.72
N ALA A 238 10.42 3.25 -21.33
CA ALA A 238 10.03 2.34 -20.25
C ALA A 238 9.86 3.08 -18.91
N GLU A 239 10.77 3.99 -18.61
CA GLU A 239 10.71 4.87 -17.43
C GLU A 239 9.44 5.70 -17.40
N PHE A 240 9.11 6.36 -18.50
CA PHE A 240 7.93 7.21 -18.59
C PHE A 240 6.63 6.41 -18.41
N THR A 241 6.56 5.20 -18.95
CA THR A 241 5.43 4.28 -18.75
C THR A 241 5.22 3.94 -17.27
N ALA A 242 6.28 3.55 -16.58
CA ALA A 242 6.22 3.22 -15.15
C ALA A 242 5.88 4.43 -14.27
N LYS A 243 6.46 5.60 -14.59
CA LYS A 243 6.15 6.85 -13.91
C LYS A 243 4.68 7.25 -14.10
N THR A 244 4.17 7.16 -15.31
CA THR A 244 2.77 7.46 -15.61
C THR A 244 1.83 6.55 -14.82
N ALA A 245 2.14 5.25 -14.67
CA ALA A 245 1.35 4.33 -13.86
C ALA A 245 1.33 4.74 -12.37
N LYS A 246 2.44 5.19 -11.82
CA LYS A 246 2.50 5.74 -10.47
C LYS A 246 1.59 6.97 -10.32
N LEU A 247 1.64 7.92 -11.23
CA LEU A 247 0.80 9.12 -11.22
C LEU A 247 -0.69 8.77 -11.38
N ALA A 248 -1.02 7.84 -12.27
CA ALA A 248 -2.38 7.37 -12.47
C ALA A 248 -2.93 6.68 -11.21
N SER A 249 -2.13 5.86 -10.52
CA SER A 249 -2.53 5.22 -9.25
C SER A 249 -2.83 6.23 -8.13
N ALA A 250 -2.28 7.44 -8.21
CA ALA A 250 -2.53 8.55 -7.29
C ALA A 250 -3.70 9.45 -7.73
N LYS A 251 -4.41 9.09 -8.80
CA LYS A 251 -5.50 9.87 -9.41
C LYS A 251 -5.05 11.23 -9.98
N TYR A 252 -3.75 11.41 -10.16
CA TYR A 252 -3.19 12.68 -10.64
C TYR A 252 -3.54 12.96 -12.11
N LEU A 253 -3.85 11.91 -12.88
CA LEU A 253 -4.14 11.97 -14.31
C LEU A 253 -5.65 11.86 -14.63
N ASP A 254 -6.53 12.05 -13.66
CA ASP A 254 -7.98 11.83 -13.83
C ASP A 254 -8.63 12.83 -14.80
N SER A 255 -8.02 13.99 -15.02
CA SER A 255 -8.50 15.03 -15.95
C SER A 255 -7.87 14.98 -17.35
N LEU A 256 -7.16 13.89 -17.71
CA LEU A 256 -6.70 13.69 -19.08
C LEU A 256 -7.89 13.60 -20.06
N PRO A 257 -7.69 13.95 -21.34
CA PRO A 257 -8.66 13.68 -22.39
C PRO A 257 -9.08 12.20 -22.41
N THR A 258 -10.28 11.94 -22.93
CA THR A 258 -10.81 10.55 -23.07
C THR A 258 -10.67 9.99 -24.49
N GLN A 259 -10.04 10.75 -25.38
CA GLN A 259 -9.74 10.36 -26.76
C GLN A 259 -8.34 10.81 -27.14
N GLY A 260 -7.67 10.02 -27.97
CA GLY A 260 -6.36 10.35 -28.52
C GLY A 260 -6.45 11.25 -29.75
N ASP A 261 -5.34 11.90 -30.09
CA ASP A 261 -5.17 12.71 -31.30
C ASP A 261 -3.92 12.25 -32.08
N ALA A 262 -4.11 11.97 -33.37
CA ALA A 262 -3.03 11.50 -34.23
C ALA A 262 -2.02 12.60 -34.62
N LYS A 263 -2.37 13.90 -34.49
CA LYS A 263 -1.47 15.00 -34.81
C LYS A 263 -0.52 15.31 -33.68
N THR A 264 -1.04 15.36 -32.47
CA THR A 264 -0.28 15.73 -31.27
C THR A 264 0.29 14.54 -30.54
N GLY A 265 -0.39 13.38 -30.63
CA GLY A 265 0.03 12.16 -29.97
C GLY A 265 -0.05 12.23 -28.44
N HIS A 266 -0.92 13.06 -27.87
CA HIS A 266 -1.09 13.16 -26.42
C HIS A 266 -1.67 11.88 -25.79
N ALA A 267 -1.50 11.75 -24.49
CA ALA A 267 -2.09 10.70 -23.70
C ALA A 267 -3.60 10.87 -23.52
N PHE A 268 -4.31 9.76 -23.31
CA PHE A 268 -5.73 9.80 -22.95
C PHE A 268 -6.10 8.68 -21.96
N ARG A 269 -7.21 8.87 -21.25
CA ARG A 269 -7.86 7.86 -20.43
C ARG A 269 -8.88 7.08 -21.25
N ASP A 270 -8.78 5.75 -21.22
CA ASP A 270 -9.76 4.86 -21.87
C ASP A 270 -10.82 4.44 -20.86
N LEU A 271 -11.88 5.24 -20.73
CA LEU A 271 -12.96 5.02 -19.75
C LEU A 271 -13.73 3.72 -19.99
N GLU A 272 -13.87 3.30 -21.24
CA GLU A 272 -14.55 2.04 -21.56
C GLU A 272 -13.69 0.84 -21.13
N LEU A 273 -12.41 0.87 -21.41
CA LEU A 273 -11.49 -0.18 -20.96
C LEU A 273 -11.34 -0.18 -19.43
N GLU A 274 -11.37 0.98 -18.76
CA GLU A 274 -11.40 1.06 -17.29
C GLU A 274 -12.58 0.29 -16.71
N LYS A 275 -13.77 0.45 -17.29
CA LYS A 275 -14.98 -0.26 -16.88
C LYS A 275 -14.86 -1.78 -17.09
N GLN A 276 -14.38 -2.20 -18.25
CA GLN A 276 -14.18 -3.63 -18.55
C GLN A 276 -13.15 -4.26 -17.59
N VAL A 277 -12.04 -3.58 -17.33
CA VAL A 277 -11.02 -4.05 -16.39
C VAL A 277 -11.57 -4.09 -14.97
N HIS A 278 -12.34 -3.09 -14.54
CA HIS A 278 -12.98 -3.11 -13.22
C HIS A 278 -13.91 -4.31 -13.06
N GLN A 279 -14.74 -4.62 -14.08
CA GLN A 279 -15.56 -5.82 -14.09
C GLN A 279 -14.71 -7.11 -14.00
N LEU A 280 -13.59 -7.18 -14.73
CA LEU A 280 -12.66 -8.29 -14.63
C LEU A 280 -12.15 -8.46 -13.20
N THR A 281 -11.75 -7.37 -12.52
CA THR A 281 -11.24 -7.46 -11.14
C THR A 281 -12.24 -8.05 -10.16
N GLN A 282 -13.54 -7.83 -10.39
CA GLN A 282 -14.62 -8.38 -9.56
C GLN A 282 -14.78 -9.90 -9.71
N THR A 283 -14.29 -10.48 -10.82
CA THR A 283 -14.37 -11.93 -11.10
C THR A 283 -13.18 -12.73 -10.58
N LEU A 284 -12.15 -12.07 -10.06
CA LEU A 284 -10.93 -12.73 -9.60
C LEU A 284 -11.15 -13.64 -8.37
N GLY A 285 -12.20 -13.39 -7.59
CA GLY A 285 -12.50 -14.12 -6.36
C GLY A 285 -11.56 -13.80 -5.18
N ILE A 286 -10.59 -12.88 -5.38
CA ILE A 286 -9.64 -12.47 -4.35
C ILE A 286 -10.29 -11.52 -3.34
N GLY A 287 -11.14 -10.62 -3.82
CA GLY A 287 -11.82 -9.61 -3.03
C GLY A 287 -10.89 -8.66 -2.27
N ALA A 288 -11.41 -8.08 -1.21
CA ALA A 288 -10.65 -7.27 -0.27
C ALA A 288 -9.86 -8.19 0.69
N GLN A 289 -8.90 -8.95 0.17
CA GLN A 289 -7.90 -9.82 0.79
C GLN A 289 -8.31 -11.28 1.07
N PHE A 290 -9.56 -11.60 1.42
CA PHE A 290 -9.94 -12.95 1.87
C PHE A 290 -11.18 -13.51 1.17
N GLY A 291 -11.34 -13.19 -0.10
CA GLY A 291 -12.45 -13.65 -0.93
C GLY A 291 -13.58 -12.64 -1.05
N GLY A 292 -14.10 -12.52 -2.26
CA GLY A 292 -15.13 -11.57 -2.63
C GLY A 292 -14.88 -10.92 -3.98
N LYS A 293 -15.52 -9.77 -4.23
CA LYS A 293 -15.40 -9.04 -5.50
C LYS A 293 -14.59 -7.74 -5.43
N TYR A 294 -14.30 -7.23 -4.24
CA TYR A 294 -13.67 -5.91 -4.05
C TYR A 294 -12.13 -5.94 -4.06
N PHE A 295 -11.55 -6.54 -5.10
CA PHE A 295 -10.11 -6.47 -5.33
C PHE A 295 -9.64 -5.05 -5.63
N CYS A 296 -10.45 -4.26 -6.36
CA CYS A 296 -10.20 -2.86 -6.66
C CYS A 296 -11.40 -1.99 -6.27
N HIS A 297 -11.11 -0.77 -5.81
CA HIS A 297 -12.08 0.31 -5.72
C HIS A 297 -12.43 0.86 -7.11
N ASP A 298 -11.39 1.09 -7.90
CA ASP A 298 -11.48 1.68 -9.24
C ASP A 298 -10.23 1.35 -10.07
N VAL A 299 -10.30 1.67 -11.35
CA VAL A 299 -9.26 1.41 -12.33
C VAL A 299 -9.00 2.67 -13.14
N ARG A 300 -7.73 2.92 -13.50
CA ARG A 300 -7.33 3.91 -14.52
C ARG A 300 -6.57 3.21 -15.61
N VAL A 301 -6.96 3.46 -16.86
CA VAL A 301 -6.25 2.99 -18.04
C VAL A 301 -5.80 4.19 -18.84
N ILE A 302 -4.49 4.39 -18.89
CA ILE A 302 -3.86 5.48 -19.66
C ILE A 302 -3.22 4.91 -20.91
N ARG A 303 -3.53 5.51 -22.05
CA ARG A 303 -2.93 5.18 -23.33
C ARG A 303 -1.93 6.26 -23.71
N LEU A 304 -0.68 5.86 -23.89
CA LEU A 304 0.44 6.73 -24.29
C LEU A 304 0.85 6.47 -25.74
N PRO A 305 1.40 7.46 -26.45
CA PRO A 305 2.13 7.22 -27.68
C PRO A 305 3.35 6.33 -27.40
N ARG A 306 3.82 5.63 -28.43
CA ARG A 306 4.94 4.69 -28.29
C ARG A 306 5.80 4.65 -29.53
N HIS A 307 7.02 4.17 -29.40
CA HIS A 307 7.81 3.73 -30.55
C HIS A 307 7.12 2.51 -31.21
N GLY A 308 7.05 2.47 -32.53
CA GLY A 308 6.34 1.42 -33.28
C GLY A 308 6.81 0.00 -32.98
N ALA A 309 8.08 -0.18 -32.67
CA ALA A 309 8.70 -1.46 -32.37
C ALA A 309 8.67 -1.86 -30.88
N SER A 310 8.15 -1.02 -29.98
CA SER A 310 8.07 -1.33 -28.54
C SER A 310 6.64 -1.19 -28.03
N LEU A 311 6.28 -1.99 -27.03
CA LEU A 311 5.01 -1.91 -26.33
C LEU A 311 5.24 -2.12 -24.84
N PRO A 312 5.72 -1.08 -24.13
CA PRO A 312 5.77 -1.14 -22.69
C PRO A 312 4.34 -1.07 -22.12
N ILE A 313 4.04 -1.91 -21.13
CA ILE A 313 2.81 -1.87 -20.36
C ILE A 313 3.18 -1.87 -18.89
N SER A 314 2.69 -0.88 -18.14
CA SER A 314 2.93 -0.82 -16.69
C SER A 314 1.64 -1.01 -15.91
N ILE A 315 1.75 -1.74 -14.81
CA ILE A 315 0.68 -1.92 -13.83
C ILE A 315 1.20 -1.41 -12.48
N ALA A 316 0.43 -0.56 -11.83
CA ALA A 316 0.74 -0.06 -10.48
C ALA A 316 -0.53 -0.02 -9.63
N VAL A 317 -0.36 -0.08 -8.32
CA VAL A 317 -1.46 0.00 -7.36
C VAL A 317 -1.20 1.07 -6.31
N SER A 318 -2.27 1.76 -5.88
CA SER A 318 -2.35 2.40 -4.58
C SER A 318 -3.15 1.49 -3.66
N CYS A 319 -2.62 1.25 -2.46
CA CYS A 319 -3.23 0.32 -1.50
C CYS A 319 -4.36 0.98 -0.68
N SER A 320 -4.94 0.20 0.23
CA SER A 320 -5.99 0.68 1.14
C SER A 320 -5.57 1.85 2.05
N ALA A 321 -4.27 2.17 2.13
CA ALA A 321 -3.80 3.36 2.84
C ALA A 321 -3.83 4.64 2.00
N ASP A 322 -3.87 4.54 0.69
CA ASP A 322 -4.04 5.61 -0.33
C ASP A 322 -3.40 6.97 0.01
N ARG A 323 -2.09 6.94 0.29
CA ARG A 323 -1.34 8.06 0.87
C ARG A 323 -0.79 9.02 -0.20
N GLN A 324 -1.58 9.99 -0.57
CA GLN A 324 -1.17 11.09 -1.45
C GLN A 324 -1.98 12.35 -1.18
N ALA A 325 -1.38 13.50 -1.48
CA ALA A 325 -2.05 14.79 -1.47
C ALA A 325 -1.40 15.74 -2.47
N LYS A 326 -2.23 16.58 -3.09
CA LYS A 326 -1.77 17.74 -3.85
C LYS A 326 -1.52 18.92 -2.92
N ALA A 327 -0.63 19.80 -3.32
CA ALA A 327 -0.42 21.08 -2.64
C ALA A 327 0.00 22.15 -3.64
N LYS A 328 -0.13 23.40 -3.26
CA LYS A 328 0.33 24.52 -4.07
C LYS A 328 0.76 25.72 -3.21
N ILE A 329 1.69 26.47 -3.73
CA ILE A 329 2.11 27.75 -3.19
C ILE A 329 1.79 28.81 -4.23
N THR A 330 1.03 29.81 -3.84
CA THR A 330 0.62 30.95 -4.66
C THR A 330 0.91 32.25 -3.90
N LYS A 331 0.65 33.39 -4.49
CA LYS A 331 0.77 34.68 -3.80
C LYS A 331 -0.18 34.85 -2.62
N GLU A 332 -1.27 34.06 -2.59
CA GLU A 332 -2.26 34.07 -1.50
C GLU A 332 -1.83 33.18 -0.32
N GLY A 333 -0.84 32.30 -0.49
CA GLY A 333 -0.37 31.43 0.59
C GLY A 333 0.03 30.03 0.15
N ILE A 334 0.21 29.19 1.16
CA ILE A 334 0.54 27.77 1.05
C ILE A 334 -0.75 26.98 1.26
N PHE A 335 -1.06 26.11 0.31
CA PHE A 335 -2.29 25.32 0.34
C PHE A 335 -1.98 23.84 0.19
N ILE A 336 -2.75 22.98 0.89
CA ILE A 336 -2.72 21.53 0.75
C ILE A 336 -4.12 20.99 0.50
N GLU A 337 -4.22 19.88 -0.24
CA GLU A 337 -5.46 19.16 -0.48
C GLU A 337 -6.21 18.89 0.84
N LYS A 338 -7.51 19.15 0.85
CA LYS A 338 -8.38 18.95 1.99
C LYS A 338 -8.72 17.46 2.12
N LEU A 339 -7.93 16.76 2.91
CA LEU A 339 -8.22 15.38 3.30
C LEU A 339 -9.25 15.33 4.43
N GLU A 340 -9.92 14.18 4.57
CA GLU A 340 -10.99 13.99 5.54
C GLU A 340 -10.44 13.84 6.96
N ARG A 341 -10.94 14.66 7.88
CA ARG A 341 -10.55 14.67 9.30
C ARG A 341 -11.58 14.04 10.23
N ASP A 342 -12.78 13.76 9.72
CA ASP A 342 -13.85 13.06 10.43
C ASP A 342 -14.30 11.81 9.66
N PRO A 343 -13.47 10.75 9.61
CA PRO A 343 -13.86 9.50 8.96
C PRO A 343 -15.05 8.81 9.62
N ALA A 344 -15.38 9.15 10.87
CA ALA A 344 -16.51 8.56 11.59
C ALA A 344 -17.84 8.74 10.84
N ARG A 345 -18.00 9.82 10.09
CA ARG A 345 -19.22 10.07 9.27
C ARG A 345 -19.46 9.05 8.16
N PHE A 346 -18.44 8.25 7.80
CA PHE A 346 -18.56 7.16 6.82
C PHE A 346 -18.81 5.80 7.48
N MET A 347 -18.77 5.75 8.81
CA MET A 347 -19.08 4.52 9.54
C MET A 347 -20.58 4.21 9.42
N PRO A 348 -20.95 2.95 9.16
CA PRO A 348 -22.35 2.57 9.16
C PRO A 348 -22.90 2.59 10.60
N GLU A 349 -24.22 2.68 10.73
CA GLU A 349 -24.90 2.46 12.01
C GLU A 349 -24.83 1.00 12.49
N ILE A 350 -24.26 0.11 11.68
CA ILE A 350 -24.11 -1.32 11.96
C ILE A 350 -22.98 -1.51 12.97
N THR A 351 -23.30 -2.07 14.11
CA THR A 351 -22.32 -2.48 15.12
C THR A 351 -21.63 -3.80 14.75
N ASP A 352 -20.48 -4.08 15.36
CA ASP A 352 -19.73 -5.33 15.18
C ASP A 352 -20.57 -6.60 15.43
N GLU A 353 -21.61 -6.50 16.27
CA GLU A 353 -22.52 -7.59 16.61
C GLU A 353 -23.18 -8.22 15.36
N HIS A 354 -23.48 -7.42 14.33
CA HIS A 354 -24.09 -7.92 13.07
C HIS A 354 -23.09 -8.64 12.14
N LEU A 355 -21.78 -8.49 12.37
CA LEU A 355 -20.73 -9.15 11.59
C LEU A 355 -20.03 -10.29 12.38
N ASP A 356 -20.37 -10.46 13.66
CA ASP A 356 -19.64 -11.32 14.59
C ASP A 356 -20.24 -12.73 14.77
N ASP A 357 -21.44 -12.99 14.26
CA ASP A 357 -22.17 -14.25 14.45
C ASP A 357 -21.47 -15.51 13.88
N SER A 358 -20.36 -15.33 13.13
CA SER A 358 -19.64 -16.44 12.49
C SER A 358 -18.14 -16.51 12.85
N VAL A 359 -17.65 -15.69 13.79
CA VAL A 359 -16.22 -15.67 14.13
C VAL A 359 -15.84 -16.82 15.07
N VAL A 360 -14.77 -17.53 14.71
CA VAL A 360 -14.22 -18.60 15.57
C VAL A 360 -13.21 -18.00 16.54
N LYS A 361 -13.47 -18.08 17.84
CA LYS A 361 -12.56 -17.60 18.88
C LYS A 361 -11.46 -18.64 19.14
N ILE A 362 -10.20 -18.20 19.08
CA ILE A 362 -9.02 -19.02 19.30
C ILE A 362 -8.24 -18.47 20.50
N ASP A 363 -8.11 -19.26 21.54
CA ASP A 363 -7.23 -18.96 22.67
C ASP A 363 -5.82 -19.47 22.37
N LEU A 364 -4.91 -18.53 22.12
CA LEU A 364 -3.50 -18.80 21.80
C LEU A 364 -2.67 -19.25 23.02
N ASN A 365 -3.22 -19.21 24.23
CA ASN A 365 -2.55 -19.68 25.44
C ASN A 365 -2.75 -21.19 25.68
N GLN A 366 -3.60 -21.83 24.88
CA GLN A 366 -3.74 -23.27 24.87
C GLN A 366 -2.47 -23.95 24.33
N PRO A 367 -2.22 -25.23 24.65
CA PRO A 367 -1.15 -26.00 24.03
C PRO A 367 -1.27 -25.99 22.49
N MET A 368 -0.15 -25.86 21.77
CA MET A 368 -0.13 -25.78 20.30
C MET A 368 -0.96 -26.89 19.64
N ALA A 369 -0.89 -28.12 20.16
CA ALA A 369 -1.66 -29.25 19.62
C ALA A 369 -3.18 -29.04 19.68
N GLU A 370 -3.69 -28.42 20.74
CA GLU A 370 -5.13 -28.13 20.87
C GLU A 370 -5.56 -26.96 19.94
N ILE A 371 -4.70 -25.96 19.75
CA ILE A 371 -4.95 -24.87 18.79
C ILE A 371 -5.03 -25.42 17.37
N LEU A 372 -4.05 -26.25 16.95
CA LEU A 372 -4.01 -26.88 15.63
C LEU A 372 -5.24 -27.79 15.41
N LYS A 373 -5.63 -28.56 16.40
CA LYS A 373 -6.83 -29.40 16.36
C LYS A 373 -8.11 -28.56 16.21
N THR A 374 -8.17 -27.41 16.85
CA THR A 374 -9.31 -26.53 16.73
C THR A 374 -9.37 -25.91 15.33
N LEU A 375 -8.26 -25.36 14.82
CA LEU A 375 -8.19 -24.79 13.47
C LEU A 375 -8.53 -25.83 12.39
N SER A 376 -8.15 -27.10 12.57
CA SER A 376 -8.42 -28.18 11.60
C SER A 376 -9.91 -28.46 11.37
N LYS A 377 -10.79 -27.98 12.24
CA LYS A 377 -12.24 -28.15 12.11
C LYS A 377 -12.87 -27.20 11.08
N TYR A 378 -12.15 -26.15 10.71
CA TYR A 378 -12.69 -25.07 9.91
C TYR A 378 -12.02 -25.01 8.52
N PRO A 379 -12.77 -24.67 7.46
CA PRO A 379 -12.22 -24.52 6.12
C PRO A 379 -11.38 -23.22 5.98
N ILE A 380 -10.62 -23.14 4.90
CA ILE A 380 -10.00 -21.87 4.47
C ILE A 380 -11.07 -20.80 4.28
N LYS A 381 -10.68 -19.52 4.39
CA LYS A 381 -11.53 -18.31 4.41
C LYS A 381 -12.33 -18.11 5.70
N THR A 382 -12.27 -19.05 6.65
CA THR A 382 -12.91 -18.87 7.96
C THR A 382 -12.23 -17.73 8.71
N ARG A 383 -13.03 -16.78 9.20
CA ARG A 383 -12.59 -15.71 10.09
C ARG A 383 -12.37 -16.23 11.50
N VAL A 384 -11.22 -15.91 12.07
CA VAL A 384 -10.86 -16.24 13.45
C VAL A 384 -10.54 -14.99 14.24
N SER A 385 -10.81 -15.03 15.55
CA SER A 385 -10.45 -13.99 16.51
C SER A 385 -9.45 -14.57 17.49
N LEU A 386 -8.23 -14.04 17.48
CA LEU A 386 -7.10 -14.55 18.26
C LEU A 386 -6.96 -13.78 19.56
N THR A 387 -6.84 -14.48 20.70
CA THR A 387 -6.55 -13.88 22.00
C THR A 387 -5.43 -14.66 22.68
N GLY A 388 -4.42 -13.97 23.19
CA GLY A 388 -3.27 -14.55 23.88
C GLY A 388 -1.93 -14.09 23.31
N THR A 389 -0.90 -14.93 23.44
CA THR A 389 0.48 -14.60 23.10
C THR A 389 0.82 -14.90 21.64
N LEU A 390 1.45 -13.95 20.96
CA LEU A 390 2.14 -14.12 19.67
C LEU A 390 3.62 -13.79 19.80
N VAL A 391 4.44 -14.45 19.00
CA VAL A 391 5.85 -14.09 18.80
C VAL A 391 5.99 -13.38 17.45
N VAL A 392 6.59 -12.20 17.45
CA VAL A 392 6.83 -11.43 16.23
C VAL A 392 8.26 -11.67 15.76
N ALA A 393 8.41 -12.18 14.54
CA ALA A 393 9.71 -12.42 13.93
C ALA A 393 9.60 -12.26 12.40
N ARG A 394 10.62 -11.69 11.76
CA ARG A 394 10.68 -11.54 10.32
C ARG A 394 12.11 -11.72 9.78
N ASP A 395 12.46 -11.12 8.67
CA ASP A 395 13.60 -11.45 7.82
C ASP A 395 14.91 -11.75 8.55
N LEU A 396 15.48 -10.78 9.30
CA LEU A 396 16.76 -10.95 9.98
C LEU A 396 16.69 -11.97 11.12
N ALA A 397 15.60 -11.97 11.87
CA ALA A 397 15.38 -12.96 12.93
C ALA A 397 15.28 -14.38 12.35
N HIS A 398 14.53 -14.57 11.24
CA HIS A 398 14.45 -15.87 10.55
C HIS A 398 15.81 -16.33 10.05
N ALA A 399 16.62 -15.45 9.46
CA ALA A 399 17.98 -15.77 9.01
C ALA A 399 18.88 -16.23 10.17
N LYS A 400 18.83 -15.55 11.33
CA LYS A 400 19.58 -15.96 12.55
C LYS A 400 19.10 -17.31 13.08
N ILE A 401 17.80 -17.55 13.17
CA ILE A 401 17.25 -18.82 13.62
C ILE A 401 17.64 -19.96 12.67
N LYS A 402 17.58 -19.71 11.35
CA LYS A 402 18.06 -20.68 10.37
C LYS A 402 19.53 -21.03 10.58
N SER A 403 20.39 -20.06 10.74
CA SER A 403 21.81 -20.28 11.02
C SER A 403 22.05 -21.07 12.31
N LEU A 404 21.23 -20.82 13.33
CA LEU A 404 21.26 -21.56 14.59
C LEU A 404 20.91 -23.04 14.38
N ILE A 405 19.84 -23.35 13.64
CA ILE A 405 19.43 -24.72 13.33
C ILE A 405 20.47 -25.41 12.44
N ASP A 406 20.98 -24.73 11.40
CA ASP A 406 22.00 -25.25 10.51
C ASP A 406 23.31 -25.60 11.25
N SER A 407 23.58 -24.94 12.38
CA SER A 407 24.70 -25.27 13.27
C SER A 407 24.42 -26.42 14.25
N GLY A 408 23.27 -27.09 14.12
CA GLY A 408 22.86 -28.24 14.96
C GLY A 408 22.24 -27.86 16.30
N LYS A 409 21.93 -26.58 16.53
CA LYS A 409 21.24 -26.16 17.76
C LYS A 409 19.72 -26.35 17.60
N PRO A 410 18.99 -26.58 18.71
CA PRO A 410 17.55 -26.82 18.65
C PRO A 410 16.79 -25.55 18.26
N MET A 411 15.60 -25.75 17.71
CA MET A 411 14.61 -24.69 17.51
C MET A 411 14.30 -23.98 18.83
N PRO A 412 14.31 -22.64 18.90
CA PRO A 412 13.94 -21.90 20.11
C PRO A 412 12.54 -22.28 20.61
N GLU A 413 12.42 -22.50 21.93
CA GLU A 413 11.17 -22.96 22.55
C GLU A 413 9.97 -22.03 22.32
N TYR A 414 10.21 -20.72 22.25
CA TYR A 414 9.14 -19.76 21.98
C TYR A 414 8.52 -19.94 20.59
N LEU A 415 9.28 -20.41 19.58
CA LEU A 415 8.74 -20.71 18.25
C LEU A 415 7.97 -22.04 18.18
N LYS A 416 8.22 -22.95 19.13
CA LYS A 416 7.42 -24.18 19.28
C LYS A 416 6.12 -23.90 20.03
N LYS A 417 6.20 -23.01 21.02
CA LYS A 417 5.10 -22.73 21.94
C LYS A 417 4.06 -21.78 21.38
N TYR A 418 4.48 -20.75 20.62
CA TYR A 418 3.61 -19.66 20.19
C TYR A 418 3.47 -19.60 18.68
N ALA A 419 2.33 -19.09 18.23
CA ALA A 419 2.15 -18.69 16.83
C ALA A 419 3.07 -17.51 16.47
N VAL A 420 3.58 -17.52 15.24
CA VAL A 420 4.55 -16.52 14.78
C VAL A 420 3.88 -15.51 13.87
N TYR A 421 4.00 -14.23 14.21
CA TYR A 421 3.48 -13.11 13.45
C TYR A 421 4.62 -12.40 12.70
N TYR A 422 4.56 -12.41 11.37
CA TYR A 422 5.50 -11.67 10.52
C TYR A 422 5.04 -10.22 10.44
N ALA A 423 5.58 -9.39 11.28
CA ALA A 423 5.13 -8.02 11.44
C ALA A 423 6.22 -7.10 11.97
N GLY A 424 5.92 -5.83 12.04
CA GLY A 424 6.77 -4.83 12.69
C GLY A 424 6.02 -3.52 12.89
N PRO A 425 6.23 -2.84 14.02
CA PRO A 425 5.57 -1.59 14.32
C PRO A 425 6.19 -0.38 13.62
N ALA A 426 5.44 0.72 13.56
CA ALA A 426 5.97 2.06 13.51
C ALA A 426 6.47 2.48 14.92
N LYS A 427 6.96 3.70 15.10
CA LYS A 427 7.41 4.18 16.42
C LYS A 427 6.26 4.15 17.42
N THR A 428 6.55 3.74 18.64
CA THR A 428 5.58 3.69 19.73
C THR A 428 5.42 5.09 20.35
N PRO A 429 4.21 5.67 20.32
CA PRO A 429 3.93 6.91 21.02
C PRO A 429 4.00 6.75 22.54
N ALA A 430 4.28 7.84 23.26
CA ALA A 430 4.24 7.84 24.71
C ALA A 430 2.84 7.44 25.22
N GLY A 431 2.79 6.50 26.16
CA GLY A 431 1.55 6.00 26.75
C GLY A 431 0.80 4.93 25.96
N TYR A 432 1.31 4.53 24.81
CA TYR A 432 0.76 3.43 24.01
C TYR A 432 1.54 2.12 24.22
N ALA A 433 0.87 1.00 24.09
CA ALA A 433 1.53 -0.31 24.12
C ALA A 433 2.42 -0.54 22.88
N SER A 434 2.03 0.04 21.73
CA SER A 434 2.73 -0.07 20.46
C SER A 434 2.45 1.13 19.56
N GLY A 435 3.33 1.40 18.60
CA GLY A 435 3.01 2.17 17.40
C GLY A 435 2.13 1.37 16.45
N SER A 436 1.69 1.97 15.35
CA SER A 436 0.92 1.26 14.32
C SER A 436 1.60 -0.04 13.95
N PHE A 437 0.89 -1.16 14.07
CA PHE A 437 1.45 -2.52 14.02
C PHE A 437 0.69 -3.35 13.00
N GLY A 438 1.34 -3.78 11.95
CA GLY A 438 0.68 -4.53 10.91
C GLY A 438 1.57 -5.61 10.28
N PRO A 439 0.94 -6.52 9.52
CA PRO A 439 1.63 -7.64 8.91
C PRO A 439 2.59 -7.21 7.80
N THR A 440 3.70 -7.92 7.69
CA THR A 440 4.57 -7.85 6.51
C THR A 440 4.22 -8.93 5.48
N THR A 441 4.77 -8.83 4.27
CA THR A 441 4.57 -9.79 3.19
C THR A 441 5.13 -11.17 3.56
N ALA A 442 4.26 -12.17 3.59
CA ALA A 442 4.57 -13.53 4.02
C ALA A 442 5.62 -14.23 3.15
N GLY A 443 5.55 -14.05 1.83
CA GLY A 443 6.39 -14.75 0.85
C GLY A 443 7.90 -14.58 1.05
N ARG A 444 8.34 -13.53 1.76
CA ARG A 444 9.76 -13.34 2.08
C ARG A 444 10.32 -14.41 3.01
N MET A 445 9.49 -15.04 3.82
CA MET A 445 9.86 -16.09 4.77
C MET A 445 9.59 -17.50 4.25
N ASP A 446 9.13 -17.69 3.03
CA ASP A 446 8.72 -19.00 2.49
C ASP A 446 9.82 -20.06 2.54
N SER A 447 11.07 -19.68 2.29
CA SER A 447 12.22 -20.58 2.28
C SER A 447 12.55 -21.19 3.66
N TYR A 448 12.06 -20.60 4.75
CA TYR A 448 12.32 -21.08 6.11
C TYR A 448 11.27 -22.07 6.61
N VAL A 449 10.06 -22.05 6.05
CA VAL A 449 8.86 -22.67 6.63
C VAL A 449 9.02 -24.18 6.84
N ASP A 450 9.42 -24.90 5.80
CA ASP A 450 9.51 -26.38 5.88
C ASP A 450 10.55 -26.82 6.93
N GLN A 451 11.71 -26.18 6.96
CA GLN A 451 12.75 -26.49 7.95
C GLN A 451 12.30 -26.17 9.37
N PHE A 452 11.62 -25.03 9.57
CA PHE A 452 11.16 -24.61 10.90
C PHE A 452 10.05 -25.51 11.40
N GLN A 453 9.09 -25.87 10.56
CA GLN A 453 8.00 -26.78 10.91
C GLN A 453 8.50 -28.20 11.21
N LYS A 454 9.47 -28.72 10.45
CA LYS A 454 10.12 -30.01 10.74
C LYS A 454 10.83 -30.01 12.10
N ALA A 455 11.38 -28.86 12.51
CA ALA A 455 11.98 -28.68 13.83
C ALA A 455 10.94 -28.42 14.95
N GLY A 456 9.65 -28.50 14.63
CA GLY A 456 8.53 -28.34 15.58
C GLY A 456 8.16 -26.88 15.88
N GLY A 457 8.74 -25.88 15.18
CA GLY A 457 8.45 -24.48 15.36
C GLY A 457 7.59 -23.88 14.24
N SER A 458 7.07 -22.68 14.46
CA SER A 458 6.30 -21.92 13.45
C SER A 458 5.14 -22.70 12.81
N LEU A 459 4.49 -23.58 13.57
CA LEU A 459 3.37 -24.37 13.08
C LEU A 459 2.15 -23.52 12.74
N ILE A 460 2.01 -22.36 13.38
CA ILE A 460 1.02 -21.34 13.01
C ILE A 460 1.75 -20.06 12.66
N MET A 461 1.58 -19.62 11.42
CA MET A 461 2.18 -18.40 10.88
C MET A 461 1.07 -17.40 10.61
N LEU A 462 1.30 -16.13 10.96
CA LEU A 462 0.38 -15.01 10.73
C LEU A 462 1.10 -13.92 9.94
N ALA A 463 0.55 -13.50 8.80
CA ALA A 463 1.14 -12.48 7.93
C ALA A 463 0.13 -12.03 6.88
N LYS A 464 0.58 -11.27 5.87
CA LYS A 464 -0.27 -10.90 4.72
C LYS A 464 0.30 -11.40 3.39
N GLY A 465 -0.61 -11.56 2.42
CA GLY A 465 -0.27 -11.92 1.04
C GLY A 465 -0.24 -13.42 0.80
N ASN A 466 -0.07 -13.77 -0.46
CA ASN A 466 0.03 -15.15 -0.92
C ASN A 466 1.37 -15.80 -0.54
N ARG A 467 1.36 -17.13 -0.46
CA ARG A 467 2.53 -17.97 -0.19
C ARG A 467 2.85 -18.83 -1.42
N SER A 468 4.06 -19.37 -1.46
CA SER A 468 4.46 -20.36 -2.47
C SER A 468 3.83 -21.74 -2.21
N GLN A 469 3.76 -22.59 -3.24
CA GLN A 469 3.30 -23.96 -3.13
C GLN A 469 4.13 -24.77 -2.12
N ALA A 470 5.40 -24.42 -1.94
CA ALA A 470 6.27 -25.07 -0.95
C ALA A 470 5.73 -24.90 0.49
N VAL A 471 5.16 -23.74 0.81
CA VAL A 471 4.54 -23.49 2.13
C VAL A 471 3.26 -24.31 2.30
N THR A 472 2.41 -24.38 1.28
CA THR A 472 1.20 -25.20 1.28
C THR A 472 1.55 -26.67 1.51
N ASN A 473 2.59 -27.17 0.84
CA ASN A 473 3.08 -28.53 1.02
C ASN A 473 3.66 -28.75 2.43
N ALA A 474 4.43 -27.80 2.96
CA ALA A 474 4.99 -27.87 4.30
C ALA A 474 3.87 -27.94 5.37
N CYS A 475 2.85 -27.07 5.25
CA CYS A 475 1.69 -27.10 6.15
C CYS A 475 0.97 -28.46 6.12
N LYS A 476 0.79 -29.04 4.92
CA LYS A 476 0.17 -30.36 4.77
C LYS A 476 0.99 -31.48 5.42
N VAL A 477 2.31 -31.47 5.22
CA VAL A 477 3.20 -32.54 5.71
C VAL A 477 3.44 -32.41 7.21
N ASN A 478 3.66 -31.20 7.70
CA ASN A 478 4.05 -30.94 9.10
C ASN A 478 2.86 -30.56 10.00
N GLY A 479 1.63 -30.49 9.47
CA GLY A 479 0.43 -30.16 10.24
C GLY A 479 0.26 -28.66 10.55
N GLY A 480 0.94 -27.77 9.81
CA GLY A 480 0.92 -26.34 10.06
C GLY A 480 -0.24 -25.58 9.42
N PHE A 481 -0.35 -24.29 9.77
CA PHE A 481 -1.33 -23.36 9.24
C PHE A 481 -0.68 -22.03 8.86
N TYR A 482 -1.20 -21.40 7.81
CA TYR A 482 -0.98 -19.99 7.56
C TYR A 482 -2.28 -19.22 7.73
N LEU A 483 -2.27 -18.27 8.65
CA LEU A 483 -3.37 -17.34 8.90
C LEU A 483 -3.07 -16.00 8.25
N GLY A 484 -4.03 -15.46 7.53
CA GLY A 484 -3.92 -14.12 6.94
C GLY A 484 -4.32 -13.06 7.96
N SER A 485 -3.42 -12.14 8.26
CA SER A 485 -3.74 -10.90 8.98
C SER A 485 -4.16 -9.83 7.97
N ILE A 486 -5.13 -9.00 8.33
CA ILE A 486 -5.59 -7.92 7.46
C ILE A 486 -4.43 -6.94 7.25
N GLY A 487 -4.10 -6.66 6.00
CA GLY A 487 -3.17 -5.60 5.65
C GLY A 487 -3.90 -4.26 5.52
N GLY A 488 -3.35 -3.22 6.12
CA GLY A 488 -3.90 -1.86 6.08
C GLY A 488 -4.28 -1.28 7.44
N PRO A 489 -5.03 -1.97 8.33
CA PRO A 489 -5.53 -1.37 9.56
C PRO A 489 -4.52 -1.41 10.73
N ALA A 490 -3.30 -0.92 10.52
CA ALA A 490 -2.23 -1.03 11.51
C ALA A 490 -2.44 -0.17 12.76
N ALA A 491 -3.07 1.00 12.65
CA ALA A 491 -3.42 1.82 13.80
C ALA A 491 -4.49 1.15 14.66
N ARG A 492 -5.51 0.55 14.01
CA ARG A 492 -6.58 -0.20 14.66
C ARG A 492 -6.03 -1.42 15.39
N LEU A 493 -5.17 -2.22 14.74
CA LEU A 493 -4.56 -3.38 15.38
C LEU A 493 -3.73 -2.99 16.60
N ALA A 494 -2.96 -1.90 16.51
CA ALA A 494 -2.15 -1.41 17.63
C ALA A 494 -3.01 -0.92 18.80
N GLN A 495 -4.05 -0.12 18.53
CA GLN A 495 -4.87 0.48 19.59
C GLN A 495 -5.80 -0.53 20.25
N ASP A 496 -6.51 -1.33 19.43
CA ASP A 496 -7.60 -2.15 19.95
C ASP A 496 -7.17 -3.59 20.28
N CYS A 497 -6.19 -4.15 19.56
CA CYS A 497 -5.86 -5.56 19.68
C CYS A 497 -4.56 -5.82 20.45
N ILE A 498 -3.53 -4.98 20.34
CA ILE A 498 -2.24 -5.22 20.98
C ILE A 498 -2.20 -4.58 22.37
N LYS A 499 -2.07 -5.40 23.40
CA LYS A 499 -2.13 -4.97 24.81
C LYS A 499 -0.76 -4.80 25.44
N LYS A 500 0.22 -5.59 25.02
CA LYS A 500 1.59 -5.55 25.54
C LYS A 500 2.58 -5.93 24.46
N VAL A 501 3.75 -5.28 24.48
CA VAL A 501 4.88 -5.56 23.60
C VAL A 501 6.15 -5.59 24.44
N GLU A 502 6.93 -6.65 24.34
CA GLU A 502 8.23 -6.78 25.00
C GLU A 502 9.24 -7.46 24.08
N VAL A 503 10.51 -7.08 24.16
CA VAL A 503 11.58 -7.74 23.42
C VAL A 503 11.81 -9.12 24.06
N LEU A 504 11.88 -10.16 23.22
CA LEU A 504 12.09 -11.53 23.67
C LEU A 504 13.49 -12.04 23.37
N ASP A 505 14.03 -11.68 22.18
CA ASP A 505 15.35 -12.15 21.73
C ASP A 505 15.90 -11.23 20.64
N TYR A 506 17.21 -11.27 20.40
CA TYR A 506 17.94 -10.52 19.37
C TYR A 506 17.68 -9.00 19.41
N GLU A 507 17.74 -8.41 20.60
CA GLU A 507 17.50 -6.97 20.82
C GLU A 507 18.40 -6.09 19.93
N GLU A 508 19.61 -6.55 19.61
CA GLU A 508 20.56 -5.87 18.74
C GLU A 508 20.04 -5.67 17.29
N LEU A 509 19.03 -6.41 16.87
CA LEU A 509 18.38 -6.23 15.56
C LEU A 509 17.38 -5.06 15.54
N GLY A 510 17.16 -4.38 16.66
CA GLY A 510 16.25 -3.24 16.77
C GLY A 510 14.84 -3.60 16.33
N MET A 511 14.34 -2.97 15.26
CA MET A 511 12.98 -3.24 14.74
C MET A 511 12.79 -4.65 14.17
N GLU A 512 13.87 -5.39 13.94
CA GLU A 512 13.88 -6.79 13.48
C GLU A 512 14.15 -7.78 14.63
N ALA A 513 14.22 -7.30 15.87
CA ALA A 513 14.28 -8.16 17.06
C ALA A 513 13.09 -9.11 17.12
N ILE A 514 13.18 -10.14 17.92
CA ILE A 514 12.05 -11.00 18.23
C ILE A 514 11.28 -10.38 19.40
N TRP A 515 10.00 -10.14 19.16
CA TRP A 515 9.11 -9.56 20.15
C TRP A 515 8.09 -10.58 20.63
N LYS A 516 7.69 -10.49 21.88
CA LYS A 516 6.52 -11.15 22.43
C LYS A 516 5.41 -10.11 22.60
N ILE A 517 4.24 -10.39 22.06
CA ILE A 517 3.09 -9.51 22.14
C ILE A 517 1.89 -10.25 22.73
N GLU A 518 1.09 -9.55 23.53
CA GLU A 518 -0.22 -10.03 23.98
C GLU A 518 -1.31 -9.35 23.17
N VAL A 519 -2.21 -10.15 22.61
CA VAL A 519 -3.31 -9.67 21.77
C VAL A 519 -4.66 -10.08 22.31
N GLU A 520 -5.68 -9.26 22.05
CA GLU A 520 -7.08 -9.54 22.31
C GLU A 520 -7.91 -9.31 21.06
N ASN A 521 -8.79 -10.24 20.74
CA ASN A 521 -9.70 -10.16 19.60
C ASN A 521 -9.01 -9.77 18.28
N PHE A 522 -7.81 -10.29 18.07
CA PHE A 522 -7.00 -10.00 16.89
C PHE A 522 -7.59 -10.72 15.67
N PRO A 523 -8.04 -10.01 14.61
CA PRO A 523 -8.70 -10.60 13.47
C PRO A 523 -7.70 -11.31 12.54
N ALA A 524 -8.03 -12.54 12.13
CA ALA A 524 -7.27 -13.29 11.15
C ALA A 524 -8.19 -14.21 10.34
N PHE A 525 -7.65 -14.82 9.28
CA PHE A 525 -8.36 -15.72 8.38
C PHE A 525 -7.52 -16.97 8.10
N ILE A 526 -8.13 -18.15 8.06
CA ILE A 526 -7.44 -19.36 7.63
C ILE A 526 -7.19 -19.26 6.12
N VAL A 527 -5.93 -19.19 5.72
CA VAL A 527 -5.52 -19.04 4.30
C VAL A 527 -4.95 -20.34 3.75
N VAL A 528 -4.05 -20.98 4.51
CA VAL A 528 -3.53 -22.32 4.20
C VAL A 528 -3.75 -23.20 5.40
N ASP A 529 -4.33 -24.38 5.18
CA ASP A 529 -4.60 -25.34 6.23
C ASP A 529 -3.65 -26.56 6.20
N ASN A 530 -3.73 -27.38 7.24
CA ASN A 530 -2.95 -28.60 7.38
C ASN A 530 -3.41 -29.76 6.48
N LYS A 531 -4.43 -29.55 5.65
CA LYS A 531 -4.91 -30.51 4.65
C LYS A 531 -4.35 -30.21 3.26
N GLY A 532 -3.68 -29.06 3.11
CA GLY A 532 -3.12 -28.57 1.86
C GLY A 532 -4.09 -27.76 1.03
N ASN A 533 -5.16 -27.25 1.62
CA ASN A 533 -6.01 -26.24 0.97
C ASN A 533 -5.34 -24.88 1.07
N ASP A 534 -5.38 -24.11 -0.03
CA ASP A 534 -4.76 -22.80 -0.14
C ASP A 534 -5.69 -21.86 -0.92
N PHE A 535 -6.13 -20.80 -0.23
CA PHE A 535 -7.01 -19.79 -0.81
C PHE A 535 -6.43 -19.15 -2.10
N PHE A 536 -5.14 -18.85 -2.10
CA PHE A 536 -4.52 -18.23 -3.26
C PHE A 536 -4.29 -19.20 -4.42
N ALA A 537 -4.05 -20.48 -4.15
CA ALA A 537 -3.99 -21.50 -5.19
C ALA A 537 -5.35 -21.68 -5.89
N GLU A 538 -6.46 -21.55 -5.15
CA GLU A 538 -7.81 -21.58 -5.74
C GLU A 538 -8.04 -20.38 -6.68
N THR A 539 -7.56 -19.19 -6.32
CA THR A 539 -7.78 -17.95 -7.06
C THR A 539 -6.73 -17.70 -8.16
N SER A 540 -5.63 -18.45 -8.17
CA SER A 540 -4.53 -18.28 -9.14
C SER A 540 -4.86 -18.79 -10.54
N LYS A 541 -5.86 -19.66 -10.69
CA LYS A 541 -6.24 -20.26 -11.97
C LYS A 541 -7.15 -19.32 -12.75
N PRO A 542 -6.78 -18.91 -13.98
CA PRO A 542 -7.66 -18.13 -14.84
C PRO A 542 -8.97 -18.87 -15.11
N ILE A 543 -10.09 -18.16 -15.02
CA ILE A 543 -11.37 -18.69 -15.46
C ILE A 543 -11.37 -18.61 -16.98
N SER A 544 -11.51 -19.73 -17.68
CA SER A 544 -11.58 -19.73 -19.14
C SER A 544 -12.75 -18.86 -19.63
N ILE A 545 -12.48 -18.00 -20.62
CA ILE A 545 -13.44 -17.02 -21.17
C ILE A 545 -14.79 -17.64 -21.57
N GLY A 546 -14.80 -18.90 -21.99
CA GLY A 546 -16.02 -19.63 -22.34
C GLY A 546 -16.99 -19.89 -21.16
N LYS A 547 -16.59 -19.66 -19.91
CA LYS A 547 -17.45 -19.73 -18.72
C LYS A 547 -17.85 -18.36 -18.16
N ARG A 548 -17.37 -17.28 -18.78
CA ARG A 548 -17.73 -15.91 -18.43
C ARG A 548 -18.98 -15.50 -19.23
N ALA A 549 -20.12 -16.08 -18.90
CA ALA A 549 -21.39 -15.67 -19.49
C ALA A 549 -21.67 -14.22 -19.07
N GLY A 550 -21.42 -13.25 -19.96
CA GLY A 550 -21.82 -11.85 -19.79
C GLY A 550 -20.72 -10.79 -19.99
N LEU A 551 -19.53 -11.11 -20.52
CA LEU A 551 -18.57 -10.09 -20.99
C LEU A 551 -18.49 -10.10 -22.52
#